data_b7438587701a2c8691a987fc5223d335
#
_entry.id   b7438587701a2c8691a987fc5223d335
#
_cell.length_a   1.000
_cell.length_b   1.000
_cell.length_c   1.000
_cell.angle_alpha   90.00
_cell.angle_beta   90.00
_cell.angle_gamma   90.00
#
_symmetry.space_group_name_H-M   'P 1'
#
loop_
_entity.id
_entity.type
_entity.pdbx_description
1 polymer ?
#
loop_
_entity_poly.entity_id
_entity_poly.type
_entity_poly.pdbx_seq_one_letter_code
_entity_poly.pdbx_strand_id
1 'polypeptide(L)'
;MVKEVSDYDLDLKGYDEAYKYASWCIEENNKKVGRYIKKQCKEFLKIANGEYENYYVDMDDVDGIVTLMRYINIMPKKSAYDNLVGFQWFFIINALCVKRKNGKRRYELSILLIARKNGKTLLTALILMILMFTERTPFSECYSVAPDRELSGQVYKEFQKLITNSPIIRERFKILRSEIRCEWNNCVYKPLACSDNRLDGRLATIWIGDEVGALKNSYPLEAMQSSQITLEEKFGIIISTAYESLDNPMVDNVNYAKKVLDETIDDDTTFALIYEPDDYSQWMTDIALLQANPLAIEVDAVFKNIVSKRKKAIEMEGSLSNFKTKHMNIFLDGDELEVYISLDDLRKCKIPIDSYDWKGKEVYIGLDLSLTTDNVGVSMTTYDKILQKYICKAWAFYPTDKEDEKKLKEKVPYDRYSRLGFCFPCGNRIIDYGFVENFILSLEEKYGVKIKAVTYDPYNAMSTVQKLEDNLPYVDMREQRQHSTYLHVGTKRLREIVLEEKFLYEENPLLEINFNNAMLDKDTNLNLYVNKKKSNGKIDMLDALINSMCSMTIDEVEGDSIYELRDGFIFF
;
A
#
# COMPACT_ATOMS: atom_id res chain seq x y z
N MET A 1 24.86 -4.70 51.16
CA MET A 1 24.81 -6.05 50.59
C MET A 1 23.88 -5.98 49.39
N VAL A 2 24.44 -5.71 48.24
CA VAL A 2 23.72 -5.76 46.97
C VAL A 2 23.65 -7.25 46.62
N LYS A 3 22.45 -7.83 46.60
CA LYS A 3 22.25 -9.17 46.05
C LYS A 3 22.60 -9.13 44.58
N GLU A 4 23.58 -9.93 44.18
CA GLU A 4 23.84 -10.29 42.81
C GLU A 4 22.51 -10.76 42.18
N VAL A 5 22.09 -10.07 41.12
CA VAL A 5 21.01 -10.53 40.25
C VAL A 5 21.56 -11.77 39.56
N SER A 6 21.01 -12.92 39.88
CA SER A 6 21.32 -14.17 39.18
C SER A 6 21.07 -13.96 37.68
N ASP A 7 21.98 -14.45 36.83
CA ASP A 7 21.81 -14.59 35.40
C ASP A 7 20.53 -15.42 35.15
N TYR A 8 19.40 -14.73 34.99
CA TYR A 8 18.20 -15.34 34.46
C TYR A 8 18.40 -15.42 32.96
N ASP A 9 18.51 -16.62 32.42
CA ASP A 9 18.45 -16.85 30.99
C ASP A 9 17.07 -16.40 30.50
N LEU A 10 17.03 -15.36 29.64
CA LEU A 10 15.80 -14.85 29.00
C LEU A 10 15.22 -15.92 28.08
N ASP A 11 13.89 -16.10 28.13
CA ASP A 11 13.20 -16.96 27.16
C ASP A 11 12.87 -16.17 25.89
N LEU A 12 13.69 -16.32 24.87
CA LEU A 12 13.62 -15.60 23.61
C LEU A 12 12.84 -16.34 22.52
N LYS A 13 12.09 -17.41 22.84
CA LYS A 13 11.34 -18.21 21.84
C LYS A 13 10.52 -17.35 20.89
N GLY A 14 9.81 -16.35 21.39
CA GLY A 14 9.00 -15.46 20.57
C GLY A 14 9.81 -14.70 19.53
N TYR A 15 10.98 -14.20 19.92
CA TYR A 15 11.92 -13.55 19.02
C TYR A 15 12.52 -14.54 18.00
N ASP A 16 12.94 -15.71 18.46
CA ASP A 16 13.52 -16.73 17.59
C ASP A 16 12.54 -17.19 16.50
N GLU A 17 11.28 -17.43 16.87
CA GLU A 17 10.22 -17.79 15.91
C GLU A 17 9.90 -16.64 14.94
N ALA A 18 9.88 -15.39 15.43
CA ALA A 18 9.69 -14.21 14.59
C ALA A 18 10.86 -14.01 13.61
N TYR A 19 12.09 -14.15 14.08
CA TYR A 19 13.31 -14.03 13.27
C TYR A 19 13.39 -15.15 12.22
N LYS A 20 13.11 -16.38 12.61
CA LYS A 20 13.06 -17.55 11.72
C LYS A 20 11.99 -17.37 10.65
N TYR A 21 10.78 -16.92 11.02
CA TYR A 21 9.72 -16.61 10.07
C TYR A 21 10.14 -15.54 9.07
N ALA A 22 10.71 -14.42 9.56
CA ALA A 22 11.16 -13.34 8.71
C ALA A 22 12.27 -13.78 7.73
N SER A 23 13.26 -14.53 8.21
CA SER A 23 14.35 -15.06 7.39
C SER A 23 13.84 -16.00 6.31
N TRP A 24 12.92 -16.91 6.66
CA TRP A 24 12.29 -17.81 5.70
C TRP A 24 11.46 -17.05 4.66
N CYS A 25 10.74 -15.99 5.06
CA CYS A 25 9.94 -15.20 4.12
C CYS A 25 10.76 -14.56 3.01
N ILE A 26 11.98 -14.10 3.32
CA ILE A 26 12.83 -13.37 2.36
C ILE A 26 13.75 -14.27 1.51
N GLU A 27 13.72 -15.59 1.70
CA GLU A 27 14.46 -16.52 0.83
C GLU A 27 14.18 -16.23 -0.65
N GLU A 28 15.23 -16.24 -1.47
CA GLU A 28 15.21 -15.79 -2.86
C GLU A 28 14.13 -16.48 -3.70
N ASN A 29 13.92 -17.78 -3.50
CA ASN A 29 12.97 -18.59 -4.25
C ASN A 29 11.62 -18.80 -3.56
N ASN A 30 11.37 -18.11 -2.45
CA ASN A 30 10.12 -18.28 -1.71
C ASN A 30 8.96 -17.54 -2.36
N LYS A 31 8.28 -18.20 -3.31
CA LYS A 31 7.09 -17.66 -3.99
C LYS A 31 5.80 -17.76 -3.15
N LYS A 32 5.82 -18.50 -2.02
CA LYS A 32 4.64 -18.69 -1.16
C LYS A 32 4.30 -17.45 -0.31
N VAL A 33 5.19 -16.47 -0.29
CA VAL A 33 5.07 -15.24 0.51
C VAL A 33 4.95 -14.04 -0.41
N GLY A 34 3.90 -13.22 -0.20
CA GLY A 34 3.64 -12.02 -0.97
C GLY A 34 4.69 -10.93 -0.74
N ARG A 35 4.85 -10.04 -1.71
CA ARG A 35 5.89 -8.99 -1.73
C ARG A 35 5.84 -8.06 -0.52
N TYR A 36 4.66 -7.68 -0.05
CA TYR A 36 4.52 -6.76 1.09
C TYR A 36 4.91 -7.41 2.42
N ILE A 37 4.65 -8.71 2.58
CA ILE A 37 5.16 -9.48 3.73
C ILE A 37 6.69 -9.53 3.69
N LYS A 38 7.28 -9.79 2.52
CA LYS A 38 8.76 -9.79 2.37
C LYS A 38 9.37 -8.44 2.73
N LYS A 39 8.73 -7.32 2.34
CA LYS A 39 9.21 -5.97 2.68
C LYS A 39 9.18 -5.74 4.19
N GLN A 40 8.08 -6.07 4.86
CA GLN A 40 8.00 -5.94 6.32
C GLN A 40 8.99 -6.87 7.05
N CYS A 41 9.21 -8.09 6.54
CA CYS A 41 10.20 -9.01 7.10
C CYS A 41 11.63 -8.48 6.95
N LYS A 42 11.96 -7.87 5.80
CA LYS A 42 13.28 -7.22 5.58
C LYS A 42 13.50 -6.08 6.57
N GLU A 43 12.47 -5.25 6.80
CA GLU A 43 12.53 -4.16 7.75
C GLU A 43 12.80 -4.67 9.18
N PHE A 44 12.07 -5.70 9.62
CA PHE A 44 12.32 -6.33 10.91
C PHE A 44 13.74 -6.89 11.05
N LEU A 45 14.23 -7.59 10.03
CA LEU A 45 15.58 -8.17 10.06
C LEU A 45 16.67 -7.09 10.16
N LYS A 46 16.50 -5.95 9.49
CA LYS A 46 17.41 -4.80 9.66
C LYS A 46 17.45 -4.32 11.12
N ILE A 47 16.27 -4.23 11.78
CA ILE A 47 16.20 -3.85 13.20
C ILE A 47 16.87 -4.92 14.08
N ALA A 48 16.52 -6.18 13.86
CA ALA A 48 17.03 -7.31 14.64
C ALA A 48 18.55 -7.49 14.50
N ASN A 49 19.10 -7.15 13.34
CA ASN A 49 20.55 -7.20 13.07
C ASN A 49 21.29 -5.91 13.50
N GLY A 50 20.58 -4.91 14.06
CA GLY A 50 21.21 -3.67 14.52
C GLY A 50 21.64 -2.72 13.40
N GLU A 51 21.05 -2.81 12.21
CA GLU A 51 21.37 -1.93 11.09
C GLU A 51 20.80 -0.50 11.31
N TYR A 52 19.81 -0.35 12.20
CA TYR A 52 19.27 0.95 12.59
C TYR A 52 19.81 1.42 13.93
N GLU A 53 20.31 2.64 13.97
CA GLU A 53 20.71 3.24 15.25
C GLU A 53 19.52 3.57 16.16
N ASN A 54 18.34 3.84 15.62
CA ASN A 54 17.20 4.42 16.33
C ASN A 54 16.19 3.38 16.84
N TYR A 55 16.29 2.14 16.40
CA TYR A 55 15.34 1.08 16.72
C TYR A 55 16.04 -0.19 17.19
N TYR A 56 15.38 -0.92 18.08
CA TYR A 56 15.85 -2.21 18.57
C TYR A 56 14.68 -3.10 19.00
N VAL A 57 14.91 -4.39 19.10
CA VAL A 57 13.96 -5.32 19.71
C VAL A 57 14.27 -5.40 21.21
N ASP A 58 13.30 -5.09 22.06
CA ASP A 58 13.43 -5.12 23.51
C ASP A 58 13.29 -6.56 23.99
N MET A 59 14.41 -7.16 24.42
CA MET A 59 14.46 -8.56 24.82
C MET A 59 13.80 -8.81 26.17
N ASP A 60 13.73 -7.83 27.07
CA ASP A 60 13.01 -7.94 28.32
C ASP A 60 11.50 -7.98 28.10
N ASP A 61 10.99 -7.17 27.18
CA ASP A 61 9.58 -7.24 26.75
C ASP A 61 9.28 -8.57 26.05
N VAL A 62 10.21 -9.11 25.23
CA VAL A 62 10.09 -10.44 24.63
C VAL A 62 9.94 -11.52 25.70
N ASP A 63 10.86 -11.59 26.67
CA ASP A 63 10.82 -12.57 27.74
C ASP A 63 9.53 -12.48 28.56
N GLY A 64 9.11 -11.26 28.91
CA GLY A 64 7.86 -11.01 29.60
C GLY A 64 6.63 -11.53 28.86
N ILE A 65 6.55 -11.26 27.54
CA ILE A 65 5.47 -11.76 26.68
C ILE A 65 5.52 -13.28 26.56
N VAL A 66 6.68 -13.84 26.28
CA VAL A 66 6.87 -15.30 26.14
C VAL A 66 6.51 -16.02 27.44
N THR A 67 6.92 -15.47 28.58
CA THR A 67 6.54 -16.00 29.90
C THR A 67 5.03 -15.96 30.10
N LEU A 68 4.35 -14.85 29.75
CA LEU A 68 2.89 -14.76 29.83
C LEU A 68 2.20 -15.80 28.94
N MET A 69 2.71 -16.03 27.72
CA MET A 69 2.16 -17.00 26.78
C MET A 69 2.19 -18.45 27.28
N ARG A 70 3.07 -18.80 28.22
CA ARG A 70 3.08 -20.12 28.87
C ARG A 70 1.84 -20.36 29.73
N TYR A 71 1.25 -19.30 30.26
CA TYR A 71 0.08 -19.34 31.13
C TYR A 71 -1.25 -19.10 30.41
N ILE A 72 -1.21 -18.58 29.17
CA ILE A 72 -2.40 -18.39 28.34
C ILE A 72 -2.67 -19.66 27.54
N ASN A 73 -3.83 -20.26 27.73
CA ASN A 73 -4.28 -21.43 26.98
C ASN A 73 -5.27 -21.04 25.88
N ILE A 74 -4.92 -21.30 24.62
CA ILE A 74 -5.79 -21.07 23.46
C ILE A 74 -6.93 -22.11 23.38
N MET A 75 -6.69 -23.30 23.92
CA MET A 75 -7.65 -24.38 24.15
C MET A 75 -7.32 -25.04 25.51
N PRO A 76 -8.23 -25.82 26.08
CA PRO A 76 -7.92 -26.54 27.32
C PRO A 76 -6.60 -27.31 27.21
N LYS A 77 -5.66 -27.02 28.12
CA LYS A 77 -4.32 -27.62 28.19
C LYS A 77 -3.41 -27.36 26.94
N LYS A 78 -3.72 -26.39 26.10
CA LYS A 78 -2.86 -25.97 24.98
C LYS A 78 -2.44 -24.52 25.17
N SER A 79 -1.20 -24.32 25.60
CA SER A 79 -0.64 -22.99 25.81
C SER A 79 -0.48 -22.22 24.48
N ALA A 80 -0.57 -20.91 24.52
CA ALA A 80 -0.21 -20.06 23.39
C ALA A 80 1.28 -20.25 23.04
N TYR A 81 2.13 -20.41 24.06
CA TYR A 81 3.55 -20.67 23.89
C TYR A 81 3.89 -21.82 22.95
N ASP A 82 3.16 -22.94 23.02
CA ASP A 82 3.43 -24.14 22.23
C ASP A 82 2.67 -24.20 20.91
N ASN A 83 1.62 -23.39 20.76
CA ASN A 83 0.68 -23.57 19.66
C ASN A 83 0.55 -22.35 18.72
N LEU A 84 1.24 -21.25 19.00
CA LEU A 84 1.34 -20.15 18.03
C LEU A 84 2.30 -20.52 16.92
N VAL A 85 1.94 -20.11 15.71
CA VAL A 85 2.74 -20.32 14.49
C VAL A 85 3.60 -19.08 14.16
N GLY A 86 4.58 -19.23 13.27
CA GLY A 86 5.62 -18.23 13.02
C GLY A 86 5.09 -16.83 12.68
N PHE A 87 4.06 -16.70 11.81
CA PHE A 87 3.53 -15.37 11.48
C PHE A 87 2.83 -14.68 12.66
N GLN A 88 2.25 -15.44 13.60
CA GLN A 88 1.61 -14.89 14.79
C GLN A 88 2.64 -14.36 15.79
N TRP A 89 3.72 -15.10 16.00
CA TRP A 89 4.86 -14.60 16.76
C TRP A 89 5.48 -13.36 16.12
N PHE A 90 5.65 -13.39 14.79
CA PHE A 90 6.16 -12.25 14.03
C PHE A 90 5.31 -10.99 14.25
N PHE A 91 3.98 -11.12 14.18
CA PHE A 91 3.09 -9.98 14.44
C PHE A 91 3.23 -9.46 15.87
N ILE A 92 3.19 -10.34 16.88
CA ILE A 92 3.24 -9.97 18.29
C ILE A 92 4.56 -9.27 18.61
N ILE A 93 5.69 -9.85 18.23
CA ILE A 93 7.02 -9.30 18.51
C ILE A 93 7.23 -7.96 17.82
N ASN A 94 6.85 -7.82 16.56
CA ASN A 94 6.97 -6.53 15.88
C ASN A 94 6.09 -5.46 16.51
N ALA A 95 4.81 -5.75 16.70
CA ALA A 95 3.86 -4.76 17.22
C ALA A 95 4.17 -4.30 18.64
N LEU A 96 4.72 -5.17 19.48
CA LEU A 96 4.85 -4.92 20.91
C LEU A 96 6.29 -4.71 21.39
N CYS A 97 7.29 -5.39 20.80
CA CYS A 97 8.66 -5.40 21.32
C CYS A 97 9.65 -4.56 20.49
N VAL A 98 9.27 -4.04 19.32
CA VAL A 98 10.12 -3.11 18.58
C VAL A 98 10.01 -1.72 19.19
N LYS A 99 11.15 -1.19 19.67
CA LYS A 99 11.25 0.06 20.44
C LYS A 99 12.11 1.10 19.73
N ARG A 100 11.86 2.35 20.06
CA ARG A 100 12.74 3.49 19.80
C ARG A 100 13.79 3.63 20.89
N LYS A 101 14.90 4.32 20.67
CA LYS A 101 15.94 4.60 21.68
C LYS A 101 15.42 5.14 23.01
N ASN A 102 14.28 5.83 23.00
CA ASN A 102 13.66 6.36 24.22
C ASN A 102 12.84 5.31 25.00
N GLY A 103 12.86 4.05 24.60
CA GLY A 103 12.15 2.94 25.23
C GLY A 103 10.66 2.86 24.89
N LYS A 104 10.10 3.79 24.07
CA LYS A 104 8.71 3.74 23.61
C LYS A 104 8.57 2.79 22.42
N ARG A 105 7.38 2.21 22.23
CA ARG A 105 7.09 1.41 21.05
C ARG A 105 7.34 2.19 19.77
N ARG A 106 7.92 1.55 18.77
CA ARG A 106 8.09 2.15 17.45
C ARG A 106 6.74 2.34 16.77
N TYR A 107 5.91 1.29 16.77
CA TYR A 107 4.67 1.25 16.01
C TYR A 107 3.48 1.70 16.86
N GLU A 108 2.82 2.76 16.40
CA GLU A 108 1.59 3.30 16.98
C GLU A 108 0.34 2.70 16.34
N LEU A 109 0.45 2.26 15.06
CA LEU A 109 -0.61 1.63 14.30
C LEU A 109 -0.13 0.32 13.67
N SER A 110 -0.91 -0.74 13.84
CA SER A 110 -0.68 -2.03 13.18
C SER A 110 -1.84 -2.36 12.25
N ILE A 111 -1.56 -2.70 11.00
CA ILE A 111 -2.56 -3.04 9.98
C ILE A 111 -2.40 -4.49 9.58
N LEU A 112 -3.47 -5.30 9.70
CA LEU A 112 -3.47 -6.70 9.34
C LEU A 112 -4.58 -7.01 8.34
N LEU A 113 -4.22 -7.19 7.08
CA LEU A 113 -5.07 -7.80 6.06
C LEU A 113 -4.76 -9.29 5.99
N ILE A 114 -5.70 -10.12 6.39
CA ILE A 114 -5.51 -11.57 6.43
C ILE A 114 -6.81 -12.31 6.11
N ALA A 115 -6.75 -13.36 5.30
CA ALA A 115 -7.91 -14.13 4.87
C ALA A 115 -8.65 -14.81 6.04
N ARG A 116 -9.93 -15.13 5.84
CA ARG A 116 -10.74 -15.83 6.85
C ARG A 116 -10.10 -17.16 7.28
N LYS A 117 -10.26 -17.48 8.57
CA LYS A 117 -9.79 -18.74 9.21
C LYS A 117 -8.27 -18.84 9.39
N ASN A 118 -7.56 -17.73 9.32
CA ASN A 118 -6.14 -17.65 9.66
C ASN A 118 -5.90 -17.22 11.14
N GLY A 119 -6.89 -17.30 12.01
CA GLY A 119 -6.73 -17.06 13.45
C GLY A 119 -6.72 -15.58 13.87
N LYS A 120 -7.22 -14.64 13.04
CA LYS A 120 -7.20 -13.21 13.35
C LYS A 120 -7.83 -12.84 14.70
N THR A 121 -9.02 -13.37 15.01
CA THR A 121 -9.74 -13.05 16.25
C THR A 121 -8.98 -13.56 17.49
N LEU A 122 -8.37 -14.75 17.39
CA LEU A 122 -7.50 -15.30 18.44
C LEU A 122 -6.29 -14.38 18.65
N LEU A 123 -5.59 -14.00 17.56
CA LEU A 123 -4.43 -13.11 17.62
C LEU A 123 -4.78 -11.76 18.26
N THR A 124 -5.90 -11.18 17.88
CA THR A 124 -6.44 -9.95 18.43
C THR A 124 -6.70 -10.06 19.94
N ALA A 125 -7.37 -11.13 20.36
CA ALA A 125 -7.68 -11.36 21.77
C ALA A 125 -6.41 -11.62 22.62
N LEU A 126 -5.40 -12.30 22.05
CA LEU A 126 -4.10 -12.51 22.70
C LEU A 126 -3.37 -11.19 22.91
N ILE A 127 -3.28 -10.36 21.86
CA ILE A 127 -2.61 -9.05 21.96
C ILE A 127 -3.30 -8.17 23.00
N LEU A 128 -4.64 -8.13 22.97
CA LEU A 128 -5.41 -7.39 23.97
C LEU A 128 -5.12 -7.89 25.40
N MET A 129 -5.03 -9.21 25.60
CA MET A 129 -4.71 -9.79 26.91
C MET A 129 -3.30 -9.42 27.34
N ILE A 130 -2.30 -9.51 26.44
CA ILE A 130 -0.92 -9.10 26.73
C ILE A 130 -0.91 -7.63 27.16
N LEU A 131 -1.49 -6.75 26.35
CA LEU A 131 -1.48 -5.31 26.59
C LEU A 131 -2.19 -4.95 27.88
N MET A 132 -3.35 -5.55 28.18
CA MET A 132 -4.03 -5.32 29.47
C MET A 132 -3.20 -5.80 30.69
N PHE A 133 -2.36 -6.83 30.50
CA PHE A 133 -1.48 -7.32 31.56
C PHE A 133 -0.25 -6.43 31.76
N THR A 134 0.32 -5.91 30.67
CA THR A 134 1.56 -5.13 30.66
C THR A 134 1.34 -3.62 30.78
N GLU A 135 0.08 -3.15 30.68
CA GLU A 135 -0.26 -1.73 30.77
C GLU A 135 0.12 -1.18 32.17
N ARG A 136 0.97 -0.16 32.14
CA ARG A 136 1.51 0.44 33.37
C ARG A 136 0.59 1.53 33.94
N THR A 137 -0.28 2.11 33.12
CA THR A 137 -1.21 3.14 33.55
C THR A 137 -2.47 2.52 34.14
N PRO A 138 -2.72 2.66 35.44
CA PRO A 138 -3.94 2.15 36.06
C PRO A 138 -5.20 2.79 35.46
N PHE A 139 -6.29 2.04 35.45
CA PHE A 139 -7.60 2.47 34.91
C PHE A 139 -7.64 2.76 33.42
N SER A 140 -6.66 2.26 32.66
CA SER A 140 -6.64 2.36 31.20
C SER A 140 -7.88 1.72 30.58
N GLU A 141 -8.39 2.33 29.50
CA GLU A 141 -9.54 1.82 28.76
C GLU A 141 -9.08 1.25 27.41
N CYS A 142 -9.45 0.00 27.17
CA CYS A 142 -9.22 -0.73 25.93
C CYS A 142 -10.52 -0.94 25.20
N TYR A 143 -10.53 -0.75 23.88
CA TYR A 143 -11.72 -0.87 23.06
C TYR A 143 -11.51 -1.75 21.83
N SER A 144 -12.51 -2.57 21.48
CA SER A 144 -12.66 -3.08 20.12
C SER A 144 -13.84 -2.42 19.45
N VAL A 145 -13.66 -1.97 18.22
CA VAL A 145 -14.67 -1.29 17.41
C VAL A 145 -14.96 -2.15 16.18
N ALA A 146 -16.24 -2.47 15.93
CA ALA A 146 -16.66 -3.27 14.77
C ALA A 146 -17.97 -2.71 14.20
N PRO A 147 -18.33 -3.06 12.94
CA PRO A 147 -19.50 -2.52 12.26
C PRO A 147 -20.81 -2.63 13.05
N ASP A 148 -21.01 -3.74 13.72
CA ASP A 148 -22.21 -4.02 14.50
C ASP A 148 -21.89 -4.68 15.85
N ARG A 149 -22.94 -4.87 16.66
CA ARG A 149 -22.82 -5.44 18.00
C ARG A 149 -22.47 -6.92 18.01
N GLU A 150 -22.83 -7.67 16.99
CA GLU A 150 -22.53 -9.09 16.89
C GLU A 150 -21.04 -9.29 16.58
N LEU A 151 -20.53 -8.55 15.62
CA LEU A 151 -19.10 -8.56 15.25
C LEU A 151 -18.22 -8.05 16.39
N SER A 152 -18.59 -6.93 17.03
CA SER A 152 -17.82 -6.43 18.19
C SER A 152 -17.77 -7.42 19.35
N GLY A 153 -18.81 -8.24 19.49
CA GLY A 153 -18.86 -9.31 20.47
C GLY A 153 -17.95 -10.52 20.18
N GLN A 154 -17.39 -10.66 18.97
CA GLN A 154 -16.54 -11.81 18.64
C GLN A 154 -15.20 -11.76 19.35
N VAL A 155 -14.53 -10.60 19.36
CA VAL A 155 -13.28 -10.40 20.12
C VAL A 155 -13.53 -10.61 21.62
N TYR A 156 -14.62 -10.08 22.16
CA TYR A 156 -15.02 -10.26 23.54
C TYR A 156 -15.19 -11.75 23.92
N LYS A 157 -15.93 -12.51 23.11
CA LYS A 157 -16.13 -13.95 23.31
C LYS A 157 -14.82 -14.73 23.24
N GLU A 158 -13.94 -14.39 22.32
CA GLU A 158 -12.65 -15.05 22.20
C GLU A 158 -11.74 -14.73 23.38
N PHE A 159 -11.71 -13.47 23.84
CA PHE A 159 -11.01 -13.08 25.05
C PHE A 159 -11.55 -13.80 26.29
N GLN A 160 -12.88 -13.91 26.42
CA GLN A 160 -13.53 -14.68 27.48
C GLN A 160 -13.11 -16.16 27.47
N LYS A 161 -12.99 -16.78 26.29
CA LYS A 161 -12.51 -18.17 26.16
C LYS A 161 -11.07 -18.30 26.62
N LEU A 162 -10.17 -17.38 26.21
CA LEU A 162 -8.78 -17.39 26.65
C LEU A 162 -8.69 -17.34 28.19
N ILE A 163 -9.42 -16.41 28.83
CA ILE A 163 -9.47 -16.32 30.30
C ILE A 163 -9.99 -17.63 30.91
N THR A 164 -11.08 -18.18 30.37
CA THR A 164 -11.72 -19.39 30.91
C THR A 164 -10.82 -20.62 30.79
N ASN A 165 -10.07 -20.73 29.70
CA ASN A 165 -9.15 -21.84 29.46
C ASN A 165 -7.84 -21.73 30.26
N SER A 166 -7.53 -20.56 30.85
CA SER A 166 -6.26 -20.23 31.48
C SER A 166 -6.41 -20.04 32.99
N PRO A 167 -6.30 -21.11 33.82
CA PRO A 167 -6.64 -21.05 35.24
C PRO A 167 -5.89 -19.95 36.03
N ILE A 168 -4.59 -19.78 35.79
CA ILE A 168 -3.74 -18.78 36.45
C ILE A 168 -4.14 -17.36 36.02
N ILE A 169 -4.40 -17.16 34.72
CA ILE A 169 -4.81 -15.87 34.17
C ILE A 169 -6.22 -15.49 34.64
N ARG A 170 -7.10 -16.48 34.78
CA ARG A 170 -8.49 -16.27 35.22
C ARG A 170 -8.60 -15.55 36.55
N GLU A 171 -7.71 -15.80 37.47
CA GLU A 171 -7.71 -15.17 38.81
C GLU A 171 -7.45 -13.65 38.75
N ARG A 172 -6.93 -13.15 37.62
CA ARG A 172 -6.59 -11.74 37.41
C ARG A 172 -7.65 -10.98 36.62
N PHE A 173 -8.67 -11.65 36.13
CA PHE A 173 -9.71 -11.03 35.30
C PHE A 173 -11.11 -11.25 35.85
N LYS A 174 -11.90 -10.19 35.84
CA LYS A 174 -13.34 -10.23 36.12
C LYS A 174 -14.12 -10.04 34.84
N ILE A 175 -14.89 -11.06 34.47
CA ILE A 175 -15.75 -11.05 33.27
C ILE A 175 -17.14 -10.54 33.70
N LEU A 176 -17.56 -9.40 33.15
CA LEU A 176 -18.88 -8.80 33.32
C LEU A 176 -19.67 -8.89 32.01
N ARG A 177 -20.95 -8.59 32.02
CA ARG A 177 -21.82 -8.73 30.83
C ARG A 177 -21.38 -7.90 29.61
N SER A 178 -20.78 -6.73 29.82
CA SER A 178 -20.43 -5.75 28.79
C SER A 178 -18.97 -5.32 28.79
N GLU A 179 -18.17 -5.82 29.73
CA GLU A 179 -16.76 -5.46 29.88
C GLU A 179 -15.95 -6.58 30.53
N ILE A 180 -14.67 -6.58 30.34
CA ILE A 180 -13.71 -7.43 31.05
C ILE A 180 -12.73 -6.52 31.77
N ARG A 181 -12.51 -6.76 33.07
CA ARG A 181 -11.56 -6.01 33.90
C ARG A 181 -10.36 -6.84 34.23
N CYS A 182 -9.17 -6.25 34.11
CA CYS A 182 -7.98 -6.76 34.72
C CYS A 182 -7.89 -6.22 36.14
N GLU A 183 -8.00 -7.09 37.16
CA GLU A 183 -8.01 -6.67 38.60
C GLU A 183 -6.62 -6.25 39.10
N TRP A 184 -5.57 -6.57 38.33
CA TRP A 184 -4.19 -6.21 38.68
C TRP A 184 -3.94 -4.69 38.63
N ASN A 185 -4.39 -4.03 37.53
CA ASN A 185 -4.15 -2.62 37.23
C ASN A 185 -5.45 -1.82 36.98
N ASN A 186 -6.60 -2.45 37.18
CA ASN A 186 -7.94 -1.89 36.90
C ASN A 186 -8.17 -1.48 35.44
N CYS A 187 -7.41 -2.03 34.51
CA CYS A 187 -7.67 -1.84 33.07
C CYS A 187 -9.00 -2.49 32.68
N VAL A 188 -9.75 -1.81 31.80
CA VAL A 188 -11.09 -2.25 31.38
C VAL A 188 -11.13 -2.39 29.88
N TYR A 189 -11.59 -3.54 29.39
CA TYR A 189 -11.88 -3.75 27.99
C TYR A 189 -13.41 -3.73 27.73
N LYS A 190 -13.82 -2.96 26.70
CA LYS A 190 -15.22 -2.83 26.28
C LYS A 190 -15.33 -3.00 24.76
N PRO A 191 -16.17 -3.95 24.26
CA PRO A 191 -16.52 -4.01 22.84
C PRO A 191 -17.51 -2.90 22.49
N LEU A 192 -17.26 -2.20 21.38
CA LEU A 192 -18.11 -1.10 20.88
C LEU A 192 -18.62 -1.44 19.47
N ALA A 193 -19.91 -1.18 19.25
CA ALA A 193 -20.47 -1.17 17.91
C ALA A 193 -20.40 0.24 17.33
N CYS A 194 -20.13 0.35 16.03
CA CYS A 194 -20.18 1.61 15.30
C CYS A 194 -21.64 2.05 15.13
N SER A 195 -22.21 2.66 16.15
CA SER A 195 -23.46 3.38 16.03
C SER A 195 -23.15 4.87 16.11
N ASP A 196 -23.77 5.60 15.20
CA ASP A 196 -23.55 7.02 14.92
C ASP A 196 -23.14 7.88 16.11
N ASN A 197 -22.03 8.61 15.97
CA ASN A 197 -21.55 9.73 16.80
C ASN A 197 -21.41 9.48 18.33
N ARG A 198 -21.27 8.23 18.79
CA ARG A 198 -21.14 7.90 20.22
C ARG A 198 -19.73 7.46 20.64
N LEU A 199 -18.77 7.57 19.75
CA LEU A 199 -17.38 7.17 20.02
C LEU A 199 -16.54 8.33 20.57
N ASP A 200 -16.99 9.56 20.37
CA ASP A 200 -16.31 10.76 20.87
C ASP A 200 -16.32 10.84 22.41
N GLY A 201 -15.30 11.52 22.94
CA GLY A 201 -15.15 11.71 24.40
C GLY A 201 -14.61 10.50 25.15
N ARG A 202 -14.12 9.48 24.46
CA ARG A 202 -13.41 8.33 25.07
C ARG A 202 -11.92 8.60 25.07
N LEU A 203 -11.20 7.98 26.02
CA LEU A 203 -9.75 7.94 26.04
C LEU A 203 -9.32 6.48 25.84
N ALA A 204 -9.07 6.10 24.58
CA ALA A 204 -8.67 4.74 24.25
C ALA A 204 -7.15 4.58 24.41
N THR A 205 -6.71 3.97 25.51
CA THR A 205 -5.27 3.62 25.65
C THR A 205 -4.88 2.60 24.57
N ILE A 206 -5.76 1.63 24.30
CA ILE A 206 -5.59 0.58 23.30
C ILE A 206 -6.91 0.47 22.53
N TRP A 207 -6.83 0.44 21.21
CA TRP A 207 -8.01 0.19 20.41
C TRP A 207 -7.76 -0.79 19.26
N ILE A 208 -8.80 -1.50 18.90
CA ILE A 208 -8.79 -2.50 17.83
C ILE A 208 -10.00 -2.25 16.92
N GLY A 209 -9.75 -1.96 15.65
CA GLY A 209 -10.76 -1.97 14.60
C GLY A 209 -10.86 -3.37 13.99
N ASP A 210 -11.93 -4.10 14.25
CA ASP A 210 -12.15 -5.43 13.68
C ASP A 210 -13.18 -5.38 12.55
N GLU A 211 -12.98 -6.19 11.51
CA GLU A 211 -13.79 -6.22 10.28
C GLU A 211 -13.97 -4.83 9.63
N VAL A 212 -12.87 -4.06 9.60
CA VAL A 212 -12.86 -2.67 9.11
C VAL A 212 -13.33 -2.54 7.66
N GLY A 213 -13.14 -3.57 6.82
CA GLY A 213 -13.68 -3.60 5.46
C GLY A 213 -15.21 -3.59 5.38
N ALA A 214 -15.92 -3.84 6.47
CA ALA A 214 -17.38 -3.75 6.54
C ALA A 214 -17.89 -2.42 7.13
N LEU A 215 -16.99 -1.51 7.52
CA LEU A 215 -17.38 -0.17 7.99
C LEU A 215 -17.86 0.68 6.82
N LYS A 216 -18.85 1.52 7.07
CA LYS A 216 -19.42 2.43 6.07
C LYS A 216 -18.57 3.69 5.82
N ASN A 217 -17.74 4.07 6.79
CA ASN A 217 -16.86 5.25 6.73
C ASN A 217 -15.73 5.13 7.74
N SER A 218 -14.75 6.04 7.67
CA SER A 218 -13.56 6.06 8.53
C SER A 218 -13.80 6.61 9.94
N TYR A 219 -14.95 7.23 10.20
CA TYR A 219 -15.23 7.91 11.49
C TYR A 219 -14.88 7.06 12.73
N PRO A 220 -15.23 5.75 12.81
CA PRO A 220 -14.90 4.97 14.01
C PRO A 220 -13.39 4.85 14.28
N LEU A 221 -12.60 4.74 13.22
CA LEU A 221 -11.13 4.67 13.34
C LEU A 221 -10.54 6.03 13.70
N GLU A 222 -11.02 7.09 13.07
CA GLU A 222 -10.60 8.47 13.34
C GLU A 222 -10.93 8.89 14.78
N ALA A 223 -12.10 8.52 15.29
CA ALA A 223 -12.48 8.77 16.68
C ALA A 223 -11.53 8.07 17.67
N MET A 224 -11.17 6.80 17.41
CA MET A 224 -10.21 6.07 18.25
C MET A 224 -8.81 6.67 18.17
N GLN A 225 -8.31 6.99 16.99
CA GLN A 225 -7.01 7.64 16.80
C GLN A 225 -6.96 9.01 17.46
N SER A 226 -7.99 9.84 17.26
CA SER A 226 -8.08 11.17 17.86
C SER A 226 -8.12 11.11 19.38
N SER A 227 -8.72 10.07 19.97
CA SER A 227 -8.76 9.88 21.41
C SER A 227 -7.37 9.67 22.04
N GLN A 228 -6.39 9.27 21.23
CA GLN A 228 -5.01 9.02 21.69
C GLN A 228 -4.07 10.23 21.54
N ILE A 229 -4.53 11.38 21.06
CA ILE A 229 -3.65 12.54 20.76
C ILE A 229 -2.84 12.99 21.97
N THR A 230 -3.38 12.87 23.19
CA THR A 230 -2.73 13.28 24.43
C THR A 230 -1.88 12.18 25.06
N LEU A 231 -1.90 10.96 24.51
CA LEU A 231 -1.12 9.86 25.06
C LEU A 231 0.32 9.88 24.53
N GLU A 232 1.25 9.59 25.42
CA GLU A 232 2.67 9.46 25.06
C GLU A 232 2.96 8.17 24.28
N GLU A 233 2.30 7.08 24.63
CA GLU A 233 2.32 5.81 23.91
C GLU A 233 0.94 5.51 23.34
N LYS A 234 0.85 5.44 22.03
CA LYS A 234 -0.35 5.12 21.31
C LYS A 234 -0.30 3.70 20.81
N PHE A 235 -1.44 3.04 20.76
CA PHE A 235 -1.52 1.71 20.17
C PHE A 235 -2.89 1.45 19.57
N GLY A 236 -2.90 1.22 18.25
CA GLY A 236 -4.09 0.85 17.51
C GLY A 236 -3.83 -0.34 16.58
N ILE A 237 -4.84 -1.18 16.37
CA ILE A 237 -4.80 -2.28 15.40
C ILE A 237 -6.00 -2.15 14.46
N ILE A 238 -5.76 -2.26 13.17
CA ILE A 238 -6.78 -2.37 12.12
C ILE A 238 -6.71 -3.77 11.52
N ILE A 239 -7.80 -4.51 11.60
CA ILE A 239 -7.84 -5.90 11.11
C ILE A 239 -9.07 -6.11 10.23
N SER A 240 -8.88 -6.76 9.08
CA SER A 240 -9.97 -7.19 8.22
C SER A 240 -9.57 -8.28 7.25
N THR A 241 -10.58 -8.85 6.60
CA THR A 241 -10.47 -9.49 5.28
C THR A 241 -10.83 -8.46 4.20
N ALA A 242 -10.60 -8.77 2.92
CA ALA A 242 -11.14 -7.99 1.82
C ALA A 242 -12.67 -8.11 1.71
N TYR A 243 -13.29 -7.12 1.07
CA TYR A 243 -14.73 -7.01 0.85
C TYR A 243 -15.04 -6.69 -0.62
N GLU A 244 -16.32 -6.85 -1.00
CA GLU A 244 -16.84 -6.62 -2.35
C GLU A 244 -17.13 -5.12 -2.61
N SER A 245 -16.27 -4.25 -2.11
CA SER A 245 -16.30 -2.81 -2.37
C SER A 245 -14.91 -2.24 -2.20
N LEU A 246 -14.53 -1.32 -3.08
CA LEU A 246 -13.33 -0.51 -2.94
C LEU A 246 -13.56 0.74 -2.10
N ASP A 247 -14.81 1.16 -1.95
CA ASP A 247 -15.19 2.29 -1.09
C ASP A 247 -15.42 1.81 0.35
N ASN A 248 -14.32 1.52 1.04
CA ASN A 248 -14.35 1.18 2.46
C ASN A 248 -13.02 1.53 3.15
N PRO A 249 -13.02 1.80 4.47
CA PRO A 249 -11.84 2.25 5.21
C PRO A 249 -10.66 1.27 5.19
N MET A 250 -10.89 -0.03 4.99
CA MET A 250 -9.78 -1.00 4.94
C MET A 250 -8.96 -0.84 3.66
N VAL A 251 -9.58 -0.52 2.53
CA VAL A 251 -8.88 -0.24 1.27
C VAL A 251 -7.96 0.96 1.43
N ASP A 252 -8.43 2.05 2.04
CA ASP A 252 -7.61 3.25 2.28
C ASP A 252 -6.40 2.93 3.16
N ASN A 253 -6.62 2.18 4.25
CA ASN A 253 -5.54 1.80 5.17
C ASN A 253 -4.54 0.83 4.52
N VAL A 254 -4.99 -0.13 3.71
CA VAL A 254 -4.11 -1.05 2.97
C VAL A 254 -3.30 -0.29 1.93
N ASN A 255 -3.92 0.62 1.17
CA ASN A 255 -3.22 1.44 0.18
C ASN A 255 -2.19 2.37 0.84
N TYR A 256 -2.53 2.94 2.00
CA TYR A 256 -1.57 3.70 2.80
C TYR A 256 -0.39 2.85 3.24
N ALA A 257 -0.65 1.67 3.82
CA ALA A 257 0.39 0.75 4.26
C ALA A 257 1.29 0.27 3.12
N LYS A 258 0.72 0.01 1.94
CA LYS A 258 1.50 -0.32 0.73
C LYS A 258 2.46 0.80 0.36
N LYS A 259 2.02 2.06 0.41
CA LYS A 259 2.87 3.24 0.14
C LYS A 259 4.01 3.38 1.15
N VAL A 260 3.76 3.06 2.42
CA VAL A 260 4.80 3.02 3.47
C VAL A 260 5.80 1.91 3.17
N LEU A 261 5.33 0.69 2.90
CA LEU A 261 6.19 -0.47 2.58
C LEU A 261 6.95 -0.31 1.25
N ASP A 262 6.42 0.50 0.33
CA ASP A 262 7.06 0.86 -0.94
C ASP A 262 8.03 2.05 -0.78
N GLU A 263 8.18 2.58 0.46
CA GLU A 263 9.04 3.73 0.79
C GLU A 263 8.67 5.00 0.01
N THR A 264 7.41 5.09 -0.47
CA THR A 264 6.89 6.30 -1.12
C THR A 264 6.35 7.32 -0.12
N ILE A 265 6.03 6.87 1.09
CA ILE A 265 5.66 7.68 2.25
C ILE A 265 6.62 7.36 3.39
N ASP A 266 7.15 8.41 4.00
CA ASP A 266 8.01 8.29 5.18
C ASP A 266 7.12 8.25 6.44
N ASP A 267 6.83 7.04 6.92
CA ASP A 267 6.10 6.78 8.17
C ASP A 267 6.72 5.57 8.88
N ASP A 268 7.43 5.83 9.95
CA ASP A 268 8.09 4.83 10.77
C ASP A 268 7.21 4.29 11.91
N THR A 269 5.97 4.81 12.03
CA THR A 269 5.03 4.46 13.10
C THR A 269 4.00 3.40 12.71
N THR A 270 3.91 3.08 11.41
CA THR A 270 2.97 2.10 10.88
C THR A 270 3.65 0.75 10.62
N PHE A 271 3.10 -0.31 11.23
CA PHE A 271 3.43 -1.70 10.96
C PHE A 271 2.33 -2.36 10.14
N ALA A 272 2.67 -3.11 9.09
CA ALA A 272 1.63 -3.72 8.26
C ALA A 272 1.97 -5.14 7.80
N LEU A 273 1.03 -6.07 7.97
CA LEU A 273 1.04 -7.38 7.33
C LEU A 273 -0.11 -7.48 6.34
N ILE A 274 0.23 -7.49 5.06
CA ILE A 274 -0.74 -7.54 3.95
C ILE A 274 -0.60 -8.89 3.26
N TYR A 275 -1.48 -9.85 3.65
CA TYR A 275 -1.54 -11.17 3.06
C TYR A 275 -2.51 -11.17 1.88
N GLU A 276 -1.98 -10.97 0.69
CA GLU A 276 -2.72 -10.97 -0.57
C GLU A 276 -1.87 -11.60 -1.68
N PRO A 277 -2.45 -12.08 -2.80
CA PRO A 277 -1.68 -12.50 -3.96
C PRO A 277 -0.91 -11.33 -4.59
N ASP A 278 0.31 -11.58 -5.06
CA ASP A 278 1.09 -10.57 -5.80
C ASP A 278 0.47 -10.26 -7.17
N ASP A 279 -0.19 -11.24 -7.78
CA ASP A 279 -0.92 -11.14 -9.04
C ASP A 279 -2.34 -11.69 -8.84
N TYR A 280 -3.32 -10.81 -8.86
CA TYR A 280 -4.73 -11.15 -8.66
C TYR A 280 -5.29 -12.01 -9.79
N SER A 281 -4.73 -11.94 -11.02
CA SER A 281 -5.13 -12.78 -12.14
C SER A 281 -4.84 -14.26 -11.90
N GLN A 282 -3.83 -14.57 -11.07
CA GLN A 282 -3.39 -15.91 -10.74
C GLN A 282 -4.10 -16.52 -9.50
N TRP A 283 -5.24 -15.97 -9.08
CA TRP A 283 -5.97 -16.41 -7.89
C TRP A 283 -6.31 -17.91 -7.85
N MET A 284 -6.33 -18.58 -9.00
CA MET A 284 -6.58 -20.03 -9.09
C MET A 284 -5.36 -20.88 -8.71
N THR A 285 -4.17 -20.30 -8.59
CA THR A 285 -2.95 -21.04 -8.28
C THR A 285 -2.79 -21.33 -6.79
N ASP A 286 -2.03 -22.37 -6.45
CA ASP A 286 -1.70 -22.68 -5.05
C ASP A 286 -0.76 -21.63 -4.45
N ILE A 287 0.09 -21.03 -5.27
CA ILE A 287 1.00 -19.96 -4.85
C ILE A 287 0.20 -18.75 -4.36
N ALA A 288 -0.71 -18.23 -5.16
CA ALA A 288 -1.56 -17.11 -4.78
C ALA A 288 -2.40 -17.41 -3.52
N LEU A 289 -2.90 -18.65 -3.39
CA LEU A 289 -3.62 -19.09 -2.20
C LEU A 289 -2.75 -19.02 -0.95
N LEU A 290 -1.50 -19.47 -1.02
CA LEU A 290 -0.57 -19.47 0.12
C LEU A 290 -0.16 -18.03 0.49
N GLN A 291 0.01 -17.13 -0.49
CA GLN A 291 0.31 -15.71 -0.24
C GLN A 291 -0.79 -15.01 0.60
N ALA A 292 -2.05 -15.38 0.41
CA ALA A 292 -3.18 -14.83 1.18
C ALA A 292 -3.43 -15.56 2.52
N ASN A 293 -2.90 -16.78 2.71
CA ASN A 293 -3.25 -17.66 3.83
C ASN A 293 -2.01 -18.20 4.54
N PRO A 294 -1.38 -17.42 5.43
CA PRO A 294 -0.15 -17.86 6.12
C PRO A 294 -0.35 -19.12 6.95
N LEU A 295 -1.52 -19.32 7.57
CA LEU A 295 -1.79 -20.54 8.33
C LEU A 295 -1.81 -21.80 7.44
N ALA A 296 -2.19 -21.68 6.17
CA ALA A 296 -2.19 -22.80 5.23
C ALA A 296 -0.77 -23.26 4.86
N ILE A 297 0.25 -22.45 5.11
CA ILE A 297 1.65 -22.83 4.90
C ILE A 297 2.09 -23.84 5.97
N GLU A 298 1.63 -23.65 7.21
CA GLU A 298 2.06 -24.46 8.36
C GLU A 298 1.09 -25.61 8.69
N VAL A 299 -0.19 -25.47 8.29
CA VAL A 299 -1.25 -26.43 8.62
C VAL A 299 -1.87 -27.02 7.34
N ASP A 300 -1.41 -28.19 6.95
CA ASP A 300 -1.84 -28.89 5.72
C ASP A 300 -3.37 -29.10 5.62
N ALA A 301 -4.04 -29.33 6.73
CA ALA A 301 -5.51 -29.44 6.76
C ALA A 301 -6.20 -28.14 6.35
N VAL A 302 -5.64 -26.95 6.71
CA VAL A 302 -6.16 -25.65 6.31
C VAL A 302 -5.99 -25.48 4.81
N PHE A 303 -4.80 -25.78 4.28
CA PHE A 303 -4.52 -25.74 2.85
C PHE A 303 -5.51 -26.59 2.05
N LYS A 304 -5.66 -27.88 2.38
CA LYS A 304 -6.59 -28.81 1.70
C LYS A 304 -8.03 -28.29 1.72
N ASN A 305 -8.47 -27.75 2.85
CA ASN A 305 -9.83 -27.20 2.99
C ASN A 305 -10.06 -25.97 2.09
N ILE A 306 -9.08 -25.07 1.98
CA ILE A 306 -9.21 -23.89 1.13
C ILE A 306 -9.16 -24.29 -0.35
N VAL A 307 -8.29 -25.24 -0.75
CA VAL A 307 -8.26 -25.79 -2.12
C VAL A 307 -9.61 -26.40 -2.50
N SER A 308 -10.24 -27.15 -1.58
CA SER A 308 -11.58 -27.70 -1.81
C SER A 308 -12.64 -26.60 -2.03
N LYS A 309 -12.58 -25.52 -1.25
CA LYS A 309 -13.45 -24.35 -1.45
C LYS A 309 -13.20 -23.64 -2.78
N ARG A 310 -11.93 -23.51 -3.19
CA ARG A 310 -11.56 -22.92 -4.50
C ARG A 310 -12.19 -23.72 -5.64
N LYS A 311 -12.09 -25.06 -5.62
CA LYS A 311 -12.73 -25.90 -6.63
C LYS A 311 -14.25 -25.65 -6.73
N LYS A 312 -14.94 -25.55 -5.58
CA LYS A 312 -16.37 -25.22 -5.57
C LYS A 312 -16.66 -23.83 -6.13
N ALA A 313 -15.82 -22.83 -5.79
CA ALA A 313 -16.01 -21.46 -6.26
C ALA A 313 -15.81 -21.32 -7.78
N ILE A 314 -14.96 -22.16 -8.40
CA ILE A 314 -14.77 -22.21 -9.85
C ILE A 314 -16.03 -22.74 -10.54
N GLU A 315 -16.68 -23.77 -9.98
CA GLU A 315 -17.89 -24.40 -10.54
C GLU A 315 -19.18 -23.62 -10.26
N MET A 316 -19.17 -22.72 -9.25
CA MET A 316 -20.33 -21.99 -8.77
C MET A 316 -20.07 -20.47 -8.81
N GLU A 317 -20.45 -19.81 -9.91
CA GLU A 317 -20.23 -18.35 -10.10
C GLU A 317 -20.70 -17.51 -8.90
N GLY A 318 -21.86 -17.81 -8.31
CA GLY A 318 -22.37 -17.07 -7.16
C GLY A 318 -21.53 -17.19 -5.88
N SER A 319 -20.52 -18.07 -5.83
CA SER A 319 -19.58 -18.18 -4.69
C SER A 319 -18.21 -17.59 -4.98
N LEU A 320 -17.96 -17.14 -6.20
CA LEU A 320 -16.66 -16.66 -6.65
C LEU A 320 -16.22 -15.39 -5.93
N SER A 321 -17.06 -14.36 -5.89
CA SER A 321 -16.78 -13.11 -5.18
C SER A 321 -16.44 -13.35 -3.71
N ASN A 322 -17.24 -14.17 -3.03
CA ASN A 322 -16.98 -14.52 -1.63
C ASN A 322 -15.65 -15.27 -1.47
N PHE A 323 -15.29 -16.17 -2.40
CA PHE A 323 -14.00 -16.85 -2.33
C PHE A 323 -12.84 -15.89 -2.55
N LYS A 324 -12.89 -15.06 -3.60
CA LYS A 324 -11.86 -14.05 -3.91
C LYS A 324 -11.66 -13.09 -2.73
N THR A 325 -12.73 -12.54 -2.16
CA THR A 325 -12.63 -11.57 -1.05
C THR A 325 -12.20 -12.23 0.26
N LYS A 326 -12.87 -13.32 0.66
CA LYS A 326 -12.71 -13.89 2.02
C LYS A 326 -11.57 -14.88 2.16
N HIS A 327 -11.12 -15.50 1.06
CA HIS A 327 -10.06 -16.51 1.10
C HIS A 327 -8.81 -16.10 0.30
N MET A 328 -8.92 -15.12 -0.59
CA MET A 328 -7.77 -14.61 -1.35
C MET A 328 -7.39 -13.17 -0.98
N ASN A 329 -8.19 -12.50 -0.16
CA ASN A 329 -8.03 -11.08 0.19
C ASN A 329 -7.95 -10.16 -1.03
N ILE A 330 -8.66 -10.49 -2.08
CA ILE A 330 -8.79 -9.64 -3.27
C ILE A 330 -10.00 -8.74 -3.05
N PHE A 331 -9.79 -7.44 -2.98
CA PHE A 331 -10.89 -6.49 -3.00
C PHE A 331 -11.52 -6.49 -4.39
N LEU A 332 -12.84 -6.57 -4.45
CA LEU A 332 -13.60 -6.53 -5.70
C LEU A 332 -14.43 -5.25 -5.72
N ASP A 333 -14.36 -4.55 -6.82
CA ASP A 333 -15.40 -3.61 -7.20
C ASP A 333 -16.14 -4.25 -8.37
N GLY A 334 -17.37 -3.93 -8.62
CA GLY A 334 -18.16 -4.54 -9.70
C GLY A 334 -17.44 -4.63 -11.06
N ASP A 335 -16.36 -3.86 -11.21
CA ASP A 335 -15.32 -3.98 -12.25
C ASP A 335 -13.98 -4.33 -11.59
N GLU A 336 -13.31 -5.38 -12.02
CA GLU A 336 -11.99 -5.82 -11.51
C GLU A 336 -10.94 -4.73 -11.77
N LEU A 337 -10.58 -3.93 -10.75
CA LEU A 337 -9.49 -2.98 -10.86
C LEU A 337 -8.13 -3.67 -10.63
N GLU A 338 -7.23 -3.45 -11.55
CA GLU A 338 -5.87 -3.98 -11.51
C GLU A 338 -4.89 -2.81 -11.32
N VAL A 339 -3.84 -3.00 -10.50
CA VAL A 339 -2.71 -2.05 -10.44
C VAL A 339 -2.12 -1.95 -11.84
N TYR A 340 -1.93 -0.73 -12.34
CA TYR A 340 -1.46 -0.53 -13.70
C TYR A 340 -0.09 -1.16 -13.95
N ILE A 341 0.91 -0.77 -13.18
CA ILE A 341 2.27 -1.32 -13.21
C ILE A 341 2.80 -1.33 -11.77
N SER A 342 3.38 -2.47 -11.34
CA SER A 342 3.97 -2.53 -10.00
C SER A 342 5.23 -1.66 -9.90
N LEU A 343 5.47 -1.05 -8.74
CA LEU A 343 6.70 -0.28 -8.52
C LEU A 343 7.97 -1.13 -8.68
N ASP A 344 7.89 -2.41 -8.32
CA ASP A 344 9.03 -3.31 -8.45
C ASP A 344 9.40 -3.53 -9.93
N ASP A 345 8.41 -3.61 -10.84
CA ASP A 345 8.67 -3.72 -12.28
C ASP A 345 9.11 -2.38 -12.88
N LEU A 346 8.48 -1.27 -12.47
CA LEU A 346 8.87 0.06 -12.91
C LEU A 346 10.34 0.37 -12.53
N ARG A 347 10.75 0.06 -11.29
CA ARG A 347 12.09 0.34 -10.78
C ARG A 347 13.21 -0.42 -11.47
N LYS A 348 12.93 -1.54 -12.15
CA LYS A 348 13.89 -2.22 -13.02
C LYS A 348 14.28 -1.35 -14.24
N CYS A 349 13.40 -0.42 -14.60
CA CYS A 349 13.56 0.51 -15.70
C CYS A 349 14.20 1.85 -15.29
N LYS A 350 14.63 1.99 -14.04
CA LYS A 350 15.19 3.24 -13.51
C LYS A 350 16.66 3.43 -13.90
N ILE A 351 16.99 4.65 -14.31
CA ILE A 351 18.38 5.09 -14.55
C ILE A 351 18.67 6.33 -13.68
N PRO A 352 19.97 6.60 -13.36
CA PRO A 352 20.34 7.78 -12.60
C PRO A 352 19.90 9.08 -13.28
N ILE A 353 19.66 10.14 -12.46
CA ILE A 353 19.32 11.48 -12.95
C ILE A 353 20.42 12.00 -13.87
N ASP A 354 20.03 12.64 -14.99
CA ASP A 354 20.93 13.23 -15.99
C ASP A 354 21.96 12.25 -16.57
N SER A 355 21.71 10.95 -16.52
CA SER A 355 22.59 9.91 -17.08
C SER A 355 22.34 9.65 -18.57
N TYR A 356 21.20 10.08 -19.13
CA TYR A 356 20.89 9.91 -20.54
C TYR A 356 21.22 11.16 -21.35
N ASP A 357 21.90 10.98 -22.48
CA ASP A 357 22.21 12.07 -23.41
C ASP A 357 21.04 12.33 -24.37
N TRP A 358 20.30 13.39 -24.10
CA TRP A 358 19.16 13.83 -24.88
C TRP A 358 19.51 14.55 -26.18
N LYS A 359 20.78 15.02 -26.32
CA LYS A 359 21.21 15.87 -27.42
C LYS A 359 20.96 15.24 -28.79
N GLY A 360 20.29 15.97 -29.65
CA GLY A 360 19.99 15.56 -31.02
C GLY A 360 18.86 14.54 -31.15
N LYS A 361 18.16 14.19 -30.06
CA LYS A 361 17.04 13.28 -30.08
C LYS A 361 15.75 13.98 -30.54
N GLU A 362 14.93 13.26 -31.33
CA GLU A 362 13.54 13.63 -31.58
C GLU A 362 12.68 13.19 -30.42
N VAL A 363 11.85 14.09 -29.89
CA VAL A 363 11.04 13.84 -28.70
C VAL A 363 9.56 14.12 -28.92
N TYR A 364 8.73 13.37 -28.19
CA TYR A 364 7.29 13.57 -28.11
C TYR A 364 6.97 14.13 -26.73
N ILE A 365 6.24 15.23 -26.70
CA ILE A 365 5.79 15.88 -25.47
C ILE A 365 4.35 15.44 -25.20
N GLY A 366 4.11 14.95 -24.00
CA GLY A 366 2.75 14.72 -23.50
C GLY A 366 2.39 15.77 -22.48
N LEU A 367 1.17 16.25 -22.53
CA LEU A 367 0.65 17.31 -21.68
C LEU A 367 -0.69 16.87 -21.08
N ASP A 368 -0.81 16.92 -19.76
CA ASP A 368 -2.06 16.77 -19.03
C ASP A 368 -2.36 18.08 -18.29
N LEU A 369 -3.29 18.87 -18.83
CA LEU A 369 -3.71 20.15 -18.29
C LEU A 369 -4.92 19.97 -17.38
N SER A 370 -4.75 20.28 -16.11
CA SER A 370 -5.84 20.22 -15.13
C SER A 370 -6.69 21.49 -15.11
N LEU A 371 -7.89 21.40 -14.52
CA LEU A 371 -8.69 22.57 -14.16
C LEU A 371 -8.04 23.30 -12.95
N THR A 372 -7.64 24.54 -13.16
CA THR A 372 -7.31 25.61 -12.22
C THR A 372 -6.58 25.33 -10.92
N THR A 373 -6.91 24.32 -10.14
CA THR A 373 -6.35 24.08 -8.78
C THR A 373 -5.61 22.76 -8.63
N ASP A 374 -5.54 21.98 -9.70
CA ASP A 374 -4.90 20.68 -9.73
C ASP A 374 -3.49 20.74 -10.33
N ASN A 375 -2.75 19.64 -10.26
CA ASN A 375 -1.42 19.59 -10.87
C ASN A 375 -1.52 19.49 -12.39
N VAL A 376 -0.50 19.98 -13.09
CA VAL A 376 -0.28 19.78 -14.52
C VAL A 376 0.91 18.85 -14.70
N GLY A 377 0.78 17.87 -15.58
CA GLY A 377 1.85 16.95 -15.97
C GLY A 377 2.44 17.30 -17.33
N VAL A 378 3.76 17.22 -17.45
CA VAL A 378 4.49 17.29 -18.71
C VAL A 378 5.44 16.11 -18.80
N SER A 379 5.44 15.39 -19.91
CA SER A 379 6.38 14.33 -20.21
C SER A 379 7.15 14.59 -21.50
N MET A 380 8.38 14.14 -21.56
CA MET A 380 9.22 14.12 -22.74
C MET A 380 9.69 12.70 -22.98
N THR A 381 9.36 12.12 -24.13
CA THR A 381 9.64 10.72 -24.45
C THR A 381 10.32 10.59 -25.81
N THR A 382 11.31 9.69 -25.91
CA THR A 382 11.98 9.36 -27.16
C THR A 382 12.20 7.86 -27.29
N TYR A 383 12.35 7.35 -28.51
CA TYR A 383 12.85 6.00 -28.77
C TYR A 383 14.31 6.06 -29.22
N ASP A 384 15.19 5.49 -28.40
CA ASP A 384 16.60 5.40 -28.76
C ASP A 384 16.89 4.15 -29.61
N LYS A 385 17.16 4.36 -30.89
CA LYS A 385 17.42 3.28 -31.86
C LYS A 385 18.69 2.47 -31.54
N ILE A 386 19.66 3.06 -30.83
CA ILE A 386 20.91 2.39 -30.46
C ILE A 386 20.68 1.47 -29.26
N LEU A 387 20.00 1.99 -28.23
CA LEU A 387 19.65 1.24 -27.04
C LEU A 387 18.44 0.31 -27.25
N GLN A 388 17.67 0.53 -28.31
CA GLN A 388 16.37 -0.13 -28.56
C GLN A 388 15.40 0.02 -27.38
N LYS A 389 15.38 1.18 -26.73
CA LYS A 389 14.58 1.48 -25.56
C LYS A 389 13.85 2.82 -25.68
N TYR A 390 12.72 2.90 -25.00
CA TYR A 390 11.95 4.15 -24.81
C TYR A 390 12.51 4.84 -23.58
N ILE A 391 12.83 6.12 -23.68
CA ILE A 391 13.37 6.90 -22.56
C ILE A 391 12.40 8.03 -22.24
N CYS A 392 12.12 8.22 -20.95
CA CYS A 392 11.19 9.23 -20.45
C CYS A 392 11.84 10.13 -19.41
N LYS A 393 11.47 11.42 -19.48
CA LYS A 393 11.62 12.41 -18.41
C LYS A 393 10.28 13.11 -18.20
N ALA A 394 9.86 13.33 -16.95
CA ALA A 394 8.55 13.91 -16.67
C ALA A 394 8.63 14.92 -15.52
N TRP A 395 7.73 15.90 -15.52
CA TRP A 395 7.65 16.97 -14.54
C TRP A 395 6.19 17.26 -14.16
N ALA A 396 6.00 17.76 -12.95
CA ALA A 396 4.73 18.27 -12.48
C ALA A 396 4.80 19.78 -12.21
N PHE A 397 3.66 20.46 -12.37
CA PHE A 397 3.49 21.87 -12.04
C PHE A 397 2.32 21.99 -11.08
N TYR A 398 2.47 22.74 -10.01
CA TYR A 398 1.46 22.83 -8.96
C TYR A 398 1.25 24.25 -8.45
N PRO A 399 0.00 24.66 -8.10
CA PRO A 399 -0.27 25.97 -7.53
C PRO A 399 0.16 26.04 -6.07
N THR A 400 0.71 27.18 -5.63
CA THR A 400 1.37 27.36 -4.32
C THR A 400 0.41 27.63 -3.16
N ASP A 401 -0.79 28.17 -3.41
CA ASP A 401 -1.74 28.62 -2.36
C ASP A 401 -2.14 27.52 -1.37
N LYS A 402 -2.04 26.26 -1.79
CA LYS A 402 -2.43 25.09 -1.00
C LYS A 402 -1.31 24.05 -0.84
N GLU A 403 -0.05 24.50 -0.95
CA GLU A 403 1.09 23.60 -0.87
C GLU A 403 1.10 22.78 0.42
N ASP A 404 0.87 23.42 1.58
CA ASP A 404 0.81 22.74 2.88
C ASP A 404 -0.40 21.80 2.99
N GLU A 405 -1.58 22.21 2.50
CA GLU A 405 -2.77 21.33 2.44
C GLU A 405 -2.53 20.13 1.52
N LYS A 406 -1.93 20.36 0.34
CA LYS A 406 -1.57 19.29 -0.61
C LYS A 406 -0.54 18.36 -0.01
N LYS A 407 0.48 18.89 0.63
CA LYS A 407 1.51 18.11 1.32
C LYS A 407 0.92 17.18 2.39
N LEU A 408 -0.03 17.68 3.19
CA LEU A 408 -0.72 16.89 4.20
C LEU A 408 -1.68 15.86 3.58
N LYS A 409 -2.44 16.24 2.56
CA LYS A 409 -3.46 15.39 1.94
C LYS A 409 -2.85 14.31 1.04
N GLU A 410 -1.89 14.69 0.21
CA GLU A 410 -1.26 13.80 -0.77
C GLU A 410 -0.01 13.11 -0.19
N LYS A 411 0.50 13.59 0.96
CA LYS A 411 1.72 13.14 1.64
C LYS A 411 2.96 13.17 0.75
N VAL A 412 2.99 14.15 -0.17
CA VAL A 412 4.08 14.38 -1.12
C VAL A 412 4.88 15.60 -0.67
N PRO A 413 6.21 15.48 -0.45
CA PRO A 413 7.07 16.59 -0.08
C PRO A 413 7.42 17.45 -1.31
N TYR A 414 6.45 18.25 -1.78
CA TYR A 414 6.59 19.08 -2.98
C TYR A 414 7.78 20.04 -2.91
N ASP A 415 8.04 20.63 -1.75
CA ASP A 415 9.18 21.50 -1.48
C ASP A 415 10.55 20.82 -1.73
N ARG A 416 10.67 19.54 -1.34
CA ARG A 416 11.87 18.74 -1.58
C ARG A 416 11.99 18.38 -3.06
N TYR A 417 10.89 17.94 -3.68
CA TYR A 417 10.90 17.53 -5.08
C TYR A 417 11.07 18.70 -6.05
N SER A 418 10.61 19.90 -5.67
CA SER A 418 10.86 21.10 -6.44
C SER A 418 12.34 21.48 -6.44
N ARG A 419 13.03 21.40 -5.30
CA ARG A 419 14.50 21.63 -5.23
C ARG A 419 15.31 20.64 -6.07
N LEU A 420 14.79 19.42 -6.25
CA LEU A 420 15.40 18.38 -7.08
C LEU A 420 14.99 18.47 -8.56
N GLY A 421 14.11 19.41 -8.92
CA GLY A 421 13.71 19.65 -10.30
C GLY A 421 12.66 18.67 -10.86
N PHE A 422 11.95 17.92 -10.01
CA PHE A 422 10.89 17.00 -10.43
C PHE A 422 9.54 17.69 -10.58
N CYS A 423 9.32 18.79 -9.87
CA CYS A 423 8.13 19.60 -9.99
C CYS A 423 8.46 21.09 -9.81
N PHE A 424 7.53 21.94 -10.21
CA PHE A 424 7.73 23.39 -10.16
C PHE A 424 6.50 24.08 -9.57
N PRO A 425 6.69 25.01 -8.59
CA PRO A 425 5.64 25.89 -8.15
C PRO A 425 5.23 26.80 -9.32
N CYS A 426 3.94 26.85 -9.64
CA CYS A 426 3.44 27.46 -10.84
C CYS A 426 2.10 28.16 -10.59
N GLY A 427 2.15 29.48 -10.49
CA GLY A 427 1.01 30.31 -10.09
C GLY A 427 0.71 30.26 -8.60
N ASN A 428 -0.31 31.01 -8.16
CA ASN A 428 -0.70 31.07 -6.75
C ASN A 428 -1.90 30.13 -6.48
N ARG A 429 -3.13 30.59 -6.77
CA ARG A 429 -4.36 29.78 -6.62
C ARG A 429 -4.66 28.94 -7.83
N ILE A 430 -4.21 29.38 -8.98
CA ILE A 430 -4.46 28.83 -10.30
C ILE A 430 -3.13 28.58 -10.96
N ILE A 431 -3.01 27.52 -11.73
CA ILE A 431 -1.83 27.23 -12.55
C ILE A 431 -1.59 28.38 -13.52
N ASP A 432 -0.36 28.87 -13.58
CA ASP A 432 0.11 29.77 -14.61
C ASP A 432 0.52 28.99 -15.86
N TYR A 433 -0.42 28.84 -16.79
CA TYR A 433 -0.16 28.13 -18.04
C TYR A 433 0.97 28.75 -18.86
N GLY A 434 1.19 30.10 -18.76
CA GLY A 434 2.31 30.76 -19.42
C GLY A 434 3.67 30.26 -18.93
N PHE A 435 3.77 29.87 -17.65
CA PHE A 435 4.97 29.24 -17.12
C PHE A 435 5.20 27.85 -17.75
N VAL A 436 4.14 27.02 -17.85
CA VAL A 436 4.20 25.68 -18.47
C VAL A 436 4.57 25.80 -19.96
N GLU A 437 3.96 26.74 -20.69
CA GLU A 437 4.28 27.04 -22.09
C GLU A 437 5.76 27.39 -22.29
N ASN A 438 6.28 28.33 -21.50
CA ASN A 438 7.69 28.71 -21.54
C ASN A 438 8.62 27.55 -21.18
N PHE A 439 8.22 26.69 -20.24
CA PHE A 439 8.97 25.51 -19.91
C PHE A 439 9.08 24.55 -21.11
N ILE A 440 7.96 24.28 -21.81
CA ILE A 440 7.96 23.42 -23.00
C ILE A 440 8.85 24.03 -24.09
N LEU A 441 8.72 25.34 -24.35
CA LEU A 441 9.54 26.05 -25.33
C LEU A 441 11.02 26.00 -25.02
N SER A 442 11.39 25.94 -23.73
CA SER A 442 12.79 25.86 -23.30
C SER A 442 13.43 24.48 -23.47
N LEU A 443 12.64 23.41 -23.69
CA LEU A 443 13.15 22.03 -23.73
C LEU A 443 14.15 21.79 -24.86
N GLU A 444 13.92 22.37 -26.05
CA GLU A 444 14.83 22.23 -27.19
C GLU A 444 16.20 22.81 -26.87
N GLU A 445 16.26 24.00 -26.30
CA GLU A 445 17.52 24.64 -25.94
C GLU A 445 18.18 23.93 -24.74
N LYS A 446 17.40 23.62 -23.70
CA LYS A 446 17.88 23.04 -22.43
C LYS A 446 18.49 21.65 -22.62
N TYR A 447 17.86 20.80 -23.41
CA TYR A 447 18.28 19.40 -23.61
C TYR A 447 18.89 19.13 -24.99
N GLY A 448 18.90 20.11 -25.89
CA GLY A 448 19.37 19.96 -27.25
C GLY A 448 18.51 19.00 -28.08
N VAL A 449 17.24 18.85 -27.75
CA VAL A 449 16.29 17.95 -28.40
C VAL A 449 15.55 18.66 -29.55
N LYS A 450 14.86 17.89 -30.39
CA LYS A 450 13.94 18.40 -31.38
C LYS A 450 12.52 17.88 -31.06
N ILE A 451 11.61 18.77 -30.78
CA ILE A 451 10.21 18.40 -30.52
C ILE A 451 9.54 18.02 -31.84
N LYS A 452 9.03 16.80 -31.91
CA LYS A 452 8.31 16.29 -33.08
C LYS A 452 6.81 16.51 -32.97
N ALA A 453 6.23 16.20 -31.81
CA ALA A 453 4.80 16.40 -31.56
C ALA A 453 4.55 16.78 -30.09
N VAL A 454 3.48 17.53 -29.86
CA VAL A 454 2.90 17.81 -28.54
C VAL A 454 1.50 17.21 -28.50
N THR A 455 1.25 16.31 -27.56
CA THR A 455 -0.01 15.59 -27.40
C THR A 455 -0.72 16.06 -26.14
N TYR A 456 -1.96 16.47 -26.24
CA TYR A 456 -2.70 17.14 -25.16
C TYR A 456 -4.18 16.75 -25.13
N ASP A 457 -4.82 16.86 -23.95
CA ASP A 457 -6.28 16.79 -23.84
C ASP A 457 -6.90 18.11 -24.36
N PRO A 458 -7.81 18.07 -25.34
CA PRO A 458 -8.44 19.29 -25.88
C PRO A 458 -9.27 20.07 -24.83
N TYR A 459 -9.66 19.42 -23.74
CA TYR A 459 -10.43 20.07 -22.68
C TYR A 459 -9.50 21.00 -21.86
N ASN A 460 -9.64 22.30 -21.98
CA ASN A 460 -8.82 23.37 -21.36
C ASN A 460 -7.48 23.71 -22.04
N ALA A 461 -7.10 23.09 -23.14
CA ALA A 461 -5.78 23.30 -23.75
C ALA A 461 -5.77 24.40 -24.83
N MET A 462 -6.90 24.91 -25.31
CA MET A 462 -7.00 25.75 -26.52
C MET A 462 -6.04 26.97 -26.53
N SER A 463 -5.98 27.73 -25.45
CA SER A 463 -5.13 28.93 -25.40
C SER A 463 -3.64 28.61 -25.33
N THR A 464 -3.28 27.54 -24.60
CA THR A 464 -1.90 27.06 -24.45
C THR A 464 -1.40 26.48 -25.77
N VAL A 465 -2.22 25.67 -26.43
CA VAL A 465 -1.88 25.06 -27.71
C VAL A 465 -1.67 26.11 -28.79
N GLN A 466 -2.55 27.11 -28.90
CA GLN A 466 -2.40 28.17 -29.86
C GLN A 466 -1.07 28.94 -29.70
N LYS A 467 -0.66 29.20 -28.48
CA LYS A 467 0.65 29.83 -28.21
C LYS A 467 1.82 28.92 -28.55
N LEU A 468 1.69 27.61 -28.29
CA LEU A 468 2.72 26.65 -28.69
C LEU A 468 2.82 26.54 -30.21
N GLU A 469 1.69 26.51 -30.94
CA GLU A 469 1.65 26.55 -32.41
C GLU A 469 2.33 27.79 -32.97
N ASP A 470 2.05 28.96 -32.40
CA ASP A 470 2.64 30.23 -32.85
C ASP A 470 4.16 30.25 -32.70
N ASN A 471 4.70 29.60 -31.65
CA ASN A 471 6.13 29.59 -31.34
C ASN A 471 6.87 28.37 -31.91
N LEU A 472 6.17 27.26 -32.17
CA LEU A 472 6.72 26.00 -32.69
C LEU A 472 5.94 25.57 -33.97
N PRO A 473 5.99 26.35 -35.05
CA PRO A 473 5.16 26.09 -36.25
C PRO A 473 5.54 24.81 -37.02
N TYR A 474 6.64 24.17 -36.63
CA TYR A 474 7.13 22.92 -37.23
C TYR A 474 6.78 21.70 -36.35
N VAL A 475 6.13 21.87 -35.23
CA VAL A 475 5.73 20.80 -34.29
C VAL A 475 4.29 20.42 -34.53
N ASP A 476 4.01 19.12 -34.57
CA ASP A 476 2.67 18.60 -34.75
C ASP A 476 1.88 18.64 -33.42
N MET A 477 0.78 19.38 -33.37
CA MET A 477 -0.11 19.49 -32.22
C MET A 477 -1.24 18.47 -32.32
N ARG A 478 -1.26 17.49 -31.42
CA ARG A 478 -2.15 16.33 -31.46
C ARG A 478 -3.14 16.30 -30.31
N GLU A 479 -4.42 16.32 -30.65
CA GLU A 479 -5.49 16.13 -29.67
C GLU A 479 -5.57 14.67 -29.20
N GLN A 480 -5.56 14.43 -27.91
CA GLN A 480 -5.76 13.14 -27.28
C GLN A 480 -6.96 13.18 -26.33
N ARG A 481 -8.09 12.63 -26.74
CA ARG A 481 -9.30 12.61 -25.91
C ARG A 481 -9.11 11.64 -24.74
N GLN A 482 -9.51 12.08 -23.54
CA GLN A 482 -9.43 11.30 -22.30
C GLN A 482 -10.57 10.27 -22.20
N HIS A 483 -10.64 9.37 -23.19
CA HIS A 483 -11.61 8.28 -23.23
C HIS A 483 -10.87 6.96 -23.49
N SER A 484 -11.38 5.87 -22.90
CA SER A 484 -10.78 4.51 -22.96
C SER A 484 -10.35 4.10 -24.37
N THR A 485 -11.20 4.35 -25.37
CA THR A 485 -10.94 4.01 -26.78
C THR A 485 -9.67 4.67 -27.33
N TYR A 486 -9.34 5.88 -26.89
CA TYR A 486 -8.19 6.64 -27.39
C TYR A 486 -6.95 6.44 -26.52
N LEU A 487 -7.11 6.32 -25.20
CA LEU A 487 -5.99 6.10 -24.26
C LEU A 487 -5.44 4.67 -24.29
N HIS A 488 -6.24 3.72 -24.78
CA HIS A 488 -5.89 2.29 -24.80
C HIS A 488 -4.52 2.03 -25.44
N VAL A 489 -4.24 2.68 -26.57
CA VAL A 489 -3.00 2.45 -27.35
C VAL A 489 -1.76 2.79 -26.51
N GLY A 490 -1.69 4.00 -25.96
CA GLY A 490 -0.57 4.44 -25.13
C GLY A 490 -0.48 3.69 -23.80
N THR A 491 -1.62 3.45 -23.15
CA THR A 491 -1.68 2.70 -21.89
C THR A 491 -1.15 1.28 -22.06
N LYS A 492 -1.62 0.56 -23.07
CA LYS A 492 -1.19 -0.80 -23.37
C LYS A 492 0.30 -0.85 -23.71
N ARG A 493 0.73 0.05 -24.63
CA ARG A 493 2.13 0.10 -25.09
C ARG A 493 3.08 0.38 -23.93
N LEU A 494 2.80 1.38 -23.10
CA LEU A 494 3.64 1.70 -21.94
C LEU A 494 3.76 0.52 -20.99
N ARG A 495 2.66 -0.19 -20.71
CA ARG A 495 2.67 -1.37 -19.87
C ARG A 495 3.56 -2.49 -20.46
N GLU A 496 3.41 -2.78 -21.74
CA GLU A 496 4.20 -3.80 -22.44
C GLU A 496 5.70 -3.50 -22.35
N ILE A 497 6.12 -2.29 -22.72
CA ILE A 497 7.54 -1.93 -22.74
C ILE A 497 8.16 -1.87 -21.34
N VAL A 498 7.41 -1.55 -20.30
CA VAL A 498 7.89 -1.62 -18.90
C VAL A 498 8.09 -3.08 -18.48
N LEU A 499 7.11 -3.96 -18.74
CA LEU A 499 7.22 -5.39 -18.39
C LEU A 499 8.31 -6.11 -19.18
N GLU A 500 8.60 -5.66 -20.41
CA GLU A 500 9.69 -6.18 -21.25
C GLU A 500 11.05 -5.52 -20.94
N GLU A 501 11.13 -4.63 -19.95
CA GLU A 501 12.32 -3.84 -19.60
C GLU A 501 12.88 -3.02 -20.78
N LYS A 502 12.03 -2.66 -21.74
CA LYS A 502 12.35 -1.80 -22.89
C LYS A 502 12.09 -0.32 -22.63
N PHE A 503 11.62 0.02 -21.45
CA PHE A 503 11.39 1.40 -20.97
C PHE A 503 12.52 1.81 -20.05
N LEU A 504 12.93 3.08 -20.09
CA LEU A 504 13.84 3.69 -19.14
C LEU A 504 13.28 5.05 -18.69
N TYR A 505 13.38 5.35 -17.41
CA TYR A 505 13.08 6.67 -16.87
C TYR A 505 14.20 7.13 -15.94
N GLU A 506 14.55 8.41 -16.04
CA GLU A 506 15.46 9.01 -15.08
C GLU A 506 14.80 9.05 -13.70
N GLU A 507 15.57 8.71 -12.66
CA GLU A 507 15.07 8.62 -11.29
C GLU A 507 14.19 9.83 -10.93
N ASN A 508 12.91 9.56 -10.63
CA ASN A 508 11.92 10.56 -10.29
C ASN A 508 10.91 9.97 -9.31
N PRO A 509 11.09 10.18 -8.00
CA PRO A 509 10.17 9.65 -6.99
C PRO A 509 8.73 10.13 -7.15
N LEU A 510 8.51 11.34 -7.69
CA LEU A 510 7.16 11.84 -7.94
C LEU A 510 6.46 11.09 -9.08
N LEU A 511 7.21 10.70 -10.12
CA LEU A 511 6.69 9.84 -11.18
C LEU A 511 6.39 8.43 -10.65
N GLU A 512 7.25 7.87 -9.78
CA GLU A 512 6.99 6.58 -9.11
C GLU A 512 5.69 6.62 -8.28
N ILE A 513 5.40 7.73 -7.59
CA ILE A 513 4.12 7.93 -6.87
C ILE A 513 2.94 7.92 -7.84
N ASN A 514 3.05 8.55 -9.01
CA ASN A 514 1.99 8.56 -10.01
C ASN A 514 1.69 7.14 -10.53
N PHE A 515 2.71 6.34 -10.82
CA PHE A 515 2.52 4.93 -11.19
C PHE A 515 1.89 4.11 -10.08
N ASN A 516 2.31 4.33 -8.83
CA ASN A 516 1.76 3.61 -7.66
C ASN A 516 0.30 3.95 -7.38
N ASN A 517 -0.14 5.16 -7.75
CA ASN A 517 -1.52 5.58 -7.61
C ASN A 517 -2.43 5.02 -8.71
N ALA A 518 -1.86 4.66 -9.86
CA ALA A 518 -2.59 4.37 -11.08
C ALA A 518 -3.32 3.02 -11.03
N MET A 519 -4.63 3.05 -11.29
CA MET A 519 -5.46 1.86 -11.40
C MET A 519 -5.89 1.63 -12.84
N LEU A 520 -5.68 0.40 -13.31
CA LEU A 520 -6.07 -0.04 -14.64
C LEU A 520 -7.55 -0.41 -14.65
N ASP A 521 -8.25 0.01 -15.68
CA ASP A 521 -9.66 -0.30 -15.91
C ASP A 521 -9.88 -0.81 -17.33
N LYS A 522 -11.02 -1.44 -17.56
CA LYS A 522 -11.44 -1.98 -18.87
C LYS A 522 -12.81 -1.43 -19.22
N ASP A 523 -12.96 -0.93 -20.42
CA ASP A 523 -14.29 -0.60 -20.92
C ASP A 523 -15.05 -1.85 -21.42
N THR A 524 -16.29 -1.65 -21.85
CA THR A 524 -17.14 -2.73 -22.39
C THR A 524 -16.57 -3.41 -23.64
N ASN A 525 -15.62 -2.78 -24.33
CA ASN A 525 -14.90 -3.31 -25.49
C ASN A 525 -13.55 -3.93 -25.11
N LEU A 526 -13.28 -4.10 -23.80
CA LEU A 526 -12.02 -4.60 -23.25
C LEU A 526 -10.81 -3.69 -23.52
N ASN A 527 -11.01 -2.41 -23.84
CA ASN A 527 -9.93 -1.45 -23.95
C ASN A 527 -9.36 -1.16 -22.55
N LEU A 528 -8.06 -1.36 -22.39
CA LEU A 528 -7.33 -1.06 -21.16
C LEU A 528 -7.03 0.44 -21.08
N TYR A 529 -7.31 1.08 -19.97
CA TYR A 529 -6.94 2.47 -19.71
C TYR A 529 -6.70 2.72 -18.23
N VAL A 530 -5.89 3.73 -17.91
CA VAL A 530 -5.73 4.18 -16.53
C VAL A 530 -6.92 5.06 -16.17
N ASN A 531 -7.64 4.70 -15.09
CA ASN A 531 -8.83 5.43 -14.68
C ASN A 531 -8.50 6.46 -13.61
N LYS A 532 -8.46 7.75 -13.96
CA LYS A 532 -8.14 8.85 -13.05
C LYS A 532 -9.07 8.94 -11.83
N LYS A 533 -10.37 8.61 -12.01
CA LYS A 533 -11.36 8.64 -10.91
C LYS A 533 -11.22 7.50 -9.92
N LYS A 534 -10.73 6.35 -10.39
CA LYS A 534 -10.54 5.14 -9.59
C LYS A 534 -9.11 5.01 -9.05
N SER A 535 -8.19 5.88 -9.47
CA SER A 535 -6.81 5.91 -9.02
C SER A 535 -6.67 6.44 -7.58
N ASN A 536 -5.71 5.90 -6.83
CA ASN A 536 -5.52 6.15 -5.39
C ASN A 536 -4.83 7.49 -5.07
N GLY A 537 -4.83 8.44 -5.98
CA GLY A 537 -4.19 9.75 -5.85
C GLY A 537 -3.85 10.36 -7.20
N LYS A 538 -2.95 11.33 -7.23
CA LYS A 538 -2.57 12.06 -8.44
C LYS A 538 -1.79 11.17 -9.40
N ILE A 539 -2.12 11.29 -10.70
CA ILE A 539 -1.50 10.56 -11.81
C ILE A 539 -1.15 11.47 -13.00
N ASP A 540 -1.14 12.79 -12.81
CA ASP A 540 -1.04 13.79 -13.87
C ASP A 540 0.24 13.63 -14.73
N MET A 541 1.38 13.26 -14.10
CA MET A 541 2.62 12.97 -14.84
C MET A 541 2.52 11.68 -15.67
N LEU A 542 1.82 10.68 -15.17
CA LEU A 542 1.58 9.43 -15.89
C LEU A 542 0.61 9.64 -17.04
N ASP A 543 -0.46 10.42 -16.86
CA ASP A 543 -1.40 10.75 -17.94
C ASP A 543 -0.67 11.52 -19.05
N ALA A 544 0.19 12.48 -18.70
CA ALA A 544 1.06 13.13 -19.68
C ALA A 544 1.96 12.12 -20.41
N LEU A 545 2.55 11.15 -19.69
CA LEU A 545 3.38 10.11 -20.31
C LEU A 545 2.56 9.22 -21.25
N ILE A 546 1.36 8.82 -20.87
CA ILE A 546 0.45 8.05 -21.73
C ILE A 546 0.11 8.85 -23.01
N ASN A 547 -0.14 10.16 -22.90
CA ASN A 547 -0.40 11.02 -24.06
C ASN A 547 0.78 11.03 -25.04
N SER A 548 2.03 11.18 -24.57
CA SER A 548 3.20 11.12 -25.45
C SER A 548 3.40 9.74 -26.07
N MET A 549 3.11 8.67 -25.32
CA MET A 549 3.18 7.28 -25.82
C MET A 549 2.12 6.99 -26.89
N CYS A 550 0.91 7.57 -26.79
CA CYS A 550 -0.10 7.45 -27.83
C CYS A 550 0.42 7.97 -29.18
N SER A 551 0.95 9.19 -29.21
CA SER A 551 1.52 9.77 -30.43
C SER A 551 2.70 8.99 -31.00
N MET A 552 3.60 8.58 -30.14
CA MET A 552 4.77 7.81 -30.56
C MET A 552 4.36 6.46 -31.19
N THR A 553 3.42 5.75 -30.57
CA THR A 553 2.94 4.45 -31.06
C THR A 553 2.21 4.59 -32.40
N ILE A 554 1.44 5.67 -32.62
CA ILE A 554 0.79 5.93 -33.90
C ILE A 554 1.84 6.12 -34.99
N ASP A 555 2.87 6.94 -34.76
CA ASP A 555 3.94 7.18 -35.73
C ASP A 555 4.76 5.91 -36.05
N GLU A 556 4.94 5.02 -35.09
CA GLU A 556 5.60 3.72 -35.32
C GLU A 556 4.78 2.86 -36.28
N VAL A 557 3.47 2.73 -36.06
CA VAL A 557 2.57 1.94 -36.92
C VAL A 557 2.47 2.53 -38.31
N GLU A 558 2.37 3.86 -38.43
CA GLU A 558 2.35 4.53 -39.76
C GLU A 558 3.68 4.39 -40.49
N GLY A 559 4.80 4.47 -39.76
CA GLY A 559 6.15 4.26 -40.31
C GLY A 559 6.33 2.85 -40.89
N ASP A 560 5.93 1.83 -40.15
CA ASP A 560 6.03 0.43 -40.59
C ASP A 560 5.11 0.15 -41.80
N SER A 561 3.90 0.71 -41.84
CA SER A 561 2.98 0.54 -42.99
C SER A 561 3.53 1.18 -44.28
N ILE A 562 4.29 2.27 -44.17
CA ILE A 562 4.94 2.90 -45.33
C ILE A 562 6.11 2.06 -45.85
N TYR A 563 6.84 1.38 -44.97
CA TYR A 563 7.92 0.47 -45.36
C TYR A 563 7.37 -0.80 -46.02
N GLU A 564 6.30 -1.40 -45.51
CA GLU A 564 5.62 -2.54 -46.18
C GLU A 564 5.06 -2.18 -47.56
N LEU A 565 4.53 -0.98 -47.74
CA LEU A 565 4.08 -0.48 -49.06
C LEU A 565 5.26 -0.19 -50.02
N ARG A 566 6.45 0.17 -49.53
CA ARG A 566 7.63 0.36 -50.39
C ARG A 566 8.28 -0.95 -50.78
N ASP A 567 8.31 -1.97 -49.94
CA ASP A 567 8.82 -3.31 -50.27
C ASP A 567 7.87 -4.11 -51.15
N GLY A 568 6.57 -3.76 -51.21
CA GLY A 568 5.56 -4.37 -52.09
C GLY A 568 5.51 -3.83 -53.54
N PHE A 569 6.27 -2.80 -53.87
CA PHE A 569 6.28 -2.17 -55.21
C PHE A 569 7.64 -2.25 -55.92
N ILE A 570 8.33 -3.37 -55.81
CA ILE A 570 9.40 -3.73 -56.76
C ILE A 570 8.97 -5.00 -57.47
N PHE A 571 8.05 -4.88 -58.38
CA PHE A 571 7.89 -5.76 -59.54
C PHE A 571 7.05 -5.01 -60.62
N PHE A 572 7.77 -4.31 -61.51
CA PHE A 572 7.65 -4.40 -62.96
C PHE A 572 8.72 -3.50 -63.61
#